data_1fb69a1d9b5a3347971df6fd5ea79078
#
_entry.id   1fb69a1d9b5a3347971df6fd5ea79078
#
_cell.length_a   1.000
_cell.length_b   1.000
_cell.length_c   1.000
_cell.angle_alpha   90.00
_cell.angle_beta   90.00
_cell.angle_gamma   90.00
#
_symmetry.space_group_name_H-M   'P 1'
#
loop_
_entity.id
_entity.type
_entity.pdbx_description
1 polymer ?
#
loop_
_entity_poly.entity_id
_entity_poly.type
_entity_poly.pdbx_seq_one_letter_code
_entity_poly.pdbx_strand_id
1 'polypeptide(L)'
;MHAAGSKMARALLMAAVACLSSLMFAQQQQQQQKPIVYVAAIEGTIDLGLAPYVQRVLDEATAAGAAAVVLKIDTFGGRVDAAVQIRDALLRSPMRTVAFVDKRAISAGALISLAANSIVMSGGSTIGAAAPVRIGQQGAEAGAAGEKTVSYVRKEFRATAESRNRPPLIAEAMVDADVVVPGLVEKGKLLTLTTEEALKHRVADARADTLEAVLQQAGLAGAEIRRPAPNWAEHVVRFLTDPLVSSLLVTLATLGIMLELRAPGLGLPGAVGVSSLGLFLWGHWLVQLAGWEELLLVVAGVALLAVEVFVIPGFGIAGALGLLGIAAGLVLSVLGPEPAGQFVAQAAGRMLLSLLLAIAAGLLLLRFTTRLPFGRRLVLESGLPSAQGYSSEPETDRHWLPP
;
A
#
# COMPACT_ATOMS: atom_id res chain seq x y z
N MET A 1 -37.72 -0.05 75.56
CA MET A 1 -37.72 -0.18 74.04
C MET A 1 -37.11 1.01 73.29
N HIS A 2 -36.72 2.14 73.95
CA HIS A 2 -36.17 3.31 73.23
C HIS A 2 -34.68 3.27 72.87
N ALA A 3 -33.86 2.40 73.51
CA ALA A 3 -32.41 2.35 73.28
C ALA A 3 -31.97 1.55 72.00
N ALA A 4 -32.80 0.62 71.53
CA ALA A 4 -32.47 -0.21 70.35
C ALA A 4 -32.69 0.55 69.00
N GLY A 5 -33.74 1.42 68.96
CA GLY A 5 -34.02 2.24 67.77
C GLY A 5 -32.94 3.29 67.46
N SER A 6 -32.33 3.85 68.50
CA SER A 6 -31.26 4.86 68.33
C SER A 6 -29.93 4.24 67.79
N LYS A 7 -29.63 3.01 68.17
CA LYS A 7 -28.45 2.31 67.70
C LYS A 7 -28.59 1.87 66.16
N MET A 8 -29.80 1.46 65.83
CA MET A 8 -30.10 1.06 64.42
C MET A 8 -30.14 2.29 63.52
N ALA A 9 -30.67 3.42 63.92
CA ALA A 9 -30.64 4.67 63.14
C ALA A 9 -29.18 5.19 62.91
N ARG A 10 -28.33 5.10 63.99
CA ARG A 10 -26.91 5.47 63.85
C ARG A 10 -26.15 4.52 62.92
N ALA A 11 -26.43 3.22 62.92
CA ALA A 11 -25.78 2.24 62.01
C ALA A 11 -26.21 2.49 60.57
N LEU A 12 -27.48 2.79 60.31
CA LEU A 12 -27.96 3.15 58.95
C LEU A 12 -27.41 4.49 58.50
N LEU A 13 -27.26 5.47 59.35
CA LEU A 13 -26.62 6.74 58.97
C LEU A 13 -25.12 6.55 58.62
N MET A 14 -24.40 5.75 59.41
CA MET A 14 -22.98 5.43 59.15
C MET A 14 -22.82 4.63 57.84
N ALA A 15 -23.69 3.69 57.54
CA ALA A 15 -23.69 2.95 56.27
C ALA A 15 -24.00 3.85 55.06
N ALA A 16 -24.94 4.79 55.22
CA ALA A 16 -25.25 5.76 54.16
C ALA A 16 -24.08 6.73 53.88
N VAL A 17 -23.43 7.21 54.94
CA VAL A 17 -22.22 8.06 54.80
C VAL A 17 -21.06 7.30 54.17
N ALA A 18 -20.84 6.03 54.55
CA ALA A 18 -19.82 5.18 53.93
C ALA A 18 -20.11 4.90 52.44
N CYS A 19 -21.39 4.69 52.09
CA CYS A 19 -21.80 4.51 50.69
C CYS A 19 -21.65 5.79 49.86
N LEU A 20 -21.99 6.94 50.41
CA LEU A 20 -21.79 8.24 49.76
C LEU A 20 -20.30 8.59 49.61
N SER A 21 -19.47 8.30 50.60
CA SER A 21 -18.04 8.54 50.51
C SER A 21 -17.38 7.60 49.51
N SER A 22 -17.81 6.33 49.41
CA SER A 22 -17.28 5.39 48.38
C SER A 22 -17.73 5.78 46.96
N LEU A 23 -18.94 6.29 46.78
CA LEU A 23 -19.43 6.85 45.51
C LEU A 23 -18.65 8.12 45.11
N MET A 24 -18.38 9.01 46.03
CA MET A 24 -17.57 10.20 45.80
C MET A 24 -16.10 9.83 45.47
N PHE A 25 -15.54 8.83 46.16
CA PHE A 25 -14.19 8.34 45.83
C PHE A 25 -14.13 7.68 44.45
N ALA A 26 -15.12 6.90 44.06
CA ALA A 26 -15.24 6.31 42.75
C ALA A 26 -15.40 7.38 41.64
N GLN A 27 -16.20 8.41 41.87
CA GLN A 27 -16.32 9.57 40.96
C GLN A 27 -15.01 10.37 40.86
N GLN A 28 -14.26 10.54 41.95
CA GLN A 28 -12.98 11.25 41.98
C GLN A 28 -11.88 10.45 41.25
N GLN A 29 -11.90 9.12 41.33
CA GLN A 29 -10.98 8.26 40.56
C GLN A 29 -11.30 8.28 39.06
N GLN A 30 -12.56 8.36 38.66
CA GLN A 30 -12.95 8.51 37.27
C GLN A 30 -12.52 9.86 36.66
N GLN A 31 -12.46 10.93 37.45
CA GLN A 31 -12.00 12.25 37.03
C GLN A 31 -10.47 12.38 36.93
N GLN A 32 -9.68 11.41 37.41
CA GLN A 32 -8.20 11.44 37.36
C GLN A 32 -7.59 10.65 36.21
N GLN A 33 -8.39 9.93 35.44
CA GLN A 33 -7.85 9.27 34.23
C GLN A 33 -7.61 10.33 33.14
N LYS A 34 -6.33 10.59 32.87
CA LYS A 34 -5.96 11.47 31.75
C LYS A 34 -6.54 10.92 30.46
N PRO A 35 -7.18 11.75 29.63
CA PRO A 35 -7.67 11.29 28.34
C PRO A 35 -6.49 10.75 27.51
N ILE A 36 -6.70 9.63 26.83
CA ILE A 36 -5.69 9.03 25.96
C ILE A 36 -5.85 9.61 24.56
N VAL A 37 -4.75 10.00 23.93
CA VAL A 37 -4.70 10.47 22.56
C VAL A 37 -3.67 9.66 21.77
N TYR A 38 -4.09 9.11 20.65
CA TYR A 38 -3.20 8.46 19.71
C TYR A 38 -2.69 9.45 18.68
N VAL A 39 -1.40 9.40 18.38
CA VAL A 39 -0.76 10.25 17.35
C VAL A 39 -0.17 9.36 16.28
N ALA A 40 -0.76 9.42 15.08
CA ALA A 40 -0.25 8.73 13.90
C ALA A 40 0.55 9.68 13.03
N ALA A 41 1.78 9.30 12.66
CA ALA A 41 2.61 10.07 11.74
C ALA A 41 2.25 9.75 10.29
N ILE A 42 1.90 10.79 9.52
CA ILE A 42 1.68 10.77 8.07
C ILE A 42 2.81 11.57 7.43
N GLU A 43 3.99 11.00 7.39
CA GLU A 43 5.22 11.66 6.95
C GLU A 43 5.83 10.97 5.73
N GLY A 44 6.46 11.75 4.83
CA GLY A 44 7.06 11.23 3.61
C GLY A 44 6.04 10.85 2.53
N THR A 45 6.30 9.79 1.79
CA THR A 45 5.43 9.32 0.69
C THR A 45 4.26 8.50 1.23
N ILE A 46 3.06 8.80 0.77
CA ILE A 46 1.86 8.01 1.07
C ILE A 46 1.86 6.77 0.17
N ASP A 47 2.08 5.62 0.77
CA ASP A 47 2.17 4.32 0.13
C ASP A 47 1.11 3.34 0.67
N LEU A 48 1.04 2.15 0.09
CA LEU A 48 0.05 1.13 0.45
C LEU A 48 0.23 0.56 1.87
N GLY A 49 1.43 0.62 2.44
CA GLY A 49 1.66 0.18 3.81
C GLY A 49 1.20 1.20 4.86
N LEU A 50 0.99 2.46 4.46
CA LEU A 50 0.48 3.49 5.36
C LEU A 50 -1.01 3.30 5.68
N ALA A 51 -1.80 2.79 4.74
CA ALA A 51 -3.24 2.58 4.95
C ALA A 51 -3.55 1.56 6.08
N PRO A 52 -2.98 0.34 6.10
CA PRO A 52 -3.16 -0.59 7.22
C PRO A 52 -2.61 -0.06 8.54
N TYR A 53 -1.51 0.71 8.54
CA TYR A 53 -1.02 1.37 9.73
C TYR A 53 -2.04 2.35 10.33
N VAL A 54 -2.62 3.23 9.50
CA VAL A 54 -3.64 4.18 9.97
C VAL A 54 -4.89 3.45 10.46
N GLN A 55 -5.36 2.42 9.75
CA GLN A 55 -6.49 1.60 10.16
C GLN A 55 -6.22 0.98 11.53
N ARG A 56 -5.07 0.35 11.73
CA ARG A 56 -4.68 -0.25 13.02
C ARG A 56 -4.65 0.79 14.15
N VAL A 57 -4.12 1.99 13.91
CA VAL A 57 -4.10 3.05 14.91
C VAL A 57 -5.51 3.48 15.31
N LEU A 58 -6.44 3.59 14.35
CA LEU A 58 -7.84 3.89 14.60
C LEU A 58 -8.53 2.78 15.43
N ASP A 59 -8.24 1.51 15.11
CA ASP A 59 -8.81 0.35 15.81
C ASP A 59 -8.26 0.26 17.25
N GLU A 60 -6.93 0.43 17.43
CA GLU A 60 -6.30 0.45 18.76
C GLU A 60 -6.81 1.61 19.62
N ALA A 61 -6.99 2.80 19.03
CA ALA A 61 -7.54 3.96 19.71
C ALA A 61 -8.99 3.72 20.14
N THR A 62 -9.78 3.09 19.27
CA THR A 62 -11.17 2.72 19.56
C THR A 62 -11.23 1.70 20.70
N ALA A 63 -10.42 0.64 20.64
CA ALA A 63 -10.38 -0.40 21.67
C ALA A 63 -9.89 0.14 23.04
N ALA A 64 -8.99 1.13 23.01
CA ALA A 64 -8.49 1.78 24.22
C ALA A 64 -9.44 2.86 24.78
N GLY A 65 -10.57 3.15 24.14
CA GLY A 65 -11.45 4.24 24.52
C GLY A 65 -10.77 5.61 24.48
N ALA A 66 -9.88 5.82 23.50
CA ALA A 66 -9.15 7.06 23.36
C ALA A 66 -10.09 8.25 23.06
N ALA A 67 -9.71 9.45 23.51
CA ALA A 67 -10.49 10.65 23.31
C ALA A 67 -10.37 11.21 21.88
N ALA A 68 -9.24 10.98 21.21
CA ALA A 68 -9.01 11.39 19.83
C ALA A 68 -7.81 10.65 19.20
N VAL A 69 -7.78 10.69 17.86
CA VAL A 69 -6.60 10.36 17.05
C VAL A 69 -6.13 11.62 16.33
N VAL A 70 -4.87 11.97 16.51
CA VAL A 70 -4.21 13.08 15.80
C VAL A 70 -3.36 12.49 14.68
N LEU A 71 -3.61 12.92 13.46
CA LEU A 71 -2.79 12.63 12.29
C LEU A 71 -1.77 13.77 12.13
N LYS A 72 -0.50 13.54 12.47
CA LYS A 72 0.57 14.52 12.24
C LYS A 72 1.02 14.42 10.79
N ILE A 73 0.76 15.47 9.99
CA ILE A 73 0.91 15.44 8.53
C ILE A 73 2.06 16.34 8.09
N ASP A 74 3.05 15.74 7.40
CA ASP A 74 4.11 16.43 6.63
C ASP A 74 4.44 15.58 5.40
N THR A 75 3.75 15.82 4.29
CA THR A 75 3.86 15.01 3.08
C THR A 75 3.70 15.82 1.81
N PHE A 76 4.44 15.44 0.76
CA PHE A 76 4.21 15.90 -0.61
C PHE A 76 3.16 15.06 -1.36
N GLY A 77 2.60 14.02 -0.73
CA GLY A 77 1.61 13.15 -1.32
C GLY A 77 2.13 11.74 -1.61
N GLY A 78 1.49 11.06 -2.53
CA GLY A 78 1.83 9.69 -2.90
C GLY A 78 0.74 9.02 -3.72
N ARG A 79 0.46 7.75 -3.46
CA ARG A 79 -0.51 6.94 -4.19
C ARG A 79 -1.95 7.36 -3.88
N VAL A 80 -2.74 7.53 -4.94
CA VAL A 80 -4.16 7.89 -4.82
C VAL A 80 -4.96 6.79 -4.13
N ASP A 81 -4.72 5.53 -4.49
CA ASP A 81 -5.39 4.36 -3.90
C ASP A 81 -5.14 4.23 -2.39
N ALA A 82 -3.89 4.42 -1.93
CA ALA A 82 -3.56 4.46 -0.51
C ALA A 82 -4.28 5.64 0.21
N ALA A 83 -4.30 6.80 -0.42
CA ALA A 83 -4.98 7.97 0.13
C ALA A 83 -6.49 7.76 0.27
N VAL A 84 -7.14 7.13 -0.72
CA VAL A 84 -8.57 6.78 -0.68
C VAL A 84 -8.85 5.76 0.42
N GLN A 85 -8.02 4.73 0.58
CA GLN A 85 -8.16 3.76 1.69
C GLN A 85 -8.07 4.45 3.06
N ILE A 86 -7.10 5.35 3.26
CA ILE A 86 -6.96 6.12 4.51
C ILE A 86 -8.17 7.04 4.71
N ARG A 87 -8.59 7.76 3.68
CA ARG A 87 -9.78 8.61 3.70
C ARG A 87 -11.01 7.82 4.13
N ASP A 88 -11.24 6.65 3.56
CA ASP A 88 -12.38 5.79 3.88
C ASP A 88 -12.32 5.27 5.31
N ALA A 89 -11.14 4.89 5.79
CA ALA A 89 -10.93 4.51 7.18
C ALA A 89 -11.30 5.66 8.15
N LEU A 90 -10.87 6.89 7.86
CA LEU A 90 -11.18 8.07 8.65
C LEU A 90 -12.68 8.43 8.63
N LEU A 91 -13.33 8.31 7.48
CA LEU A 91 -14.78 8.60 7.37
C LEU A 91 -15.64 7.56 8.08
N ARG A 92 -15.24 6.29 8.10
CA ARG A 92 -15.94 5.20 8.81
C ARG A 92 -15.64 5.15 10.29
N SER A 93 -14.51 5.72 10.73
CA SER A 93 -14.10 5.65 12.13
C SER A 93 -15.06 6.40 13.06
N PRO A 94 -15.48 5.81 14.17
CA PRO A 94 -16.23 6.50 15.21
C PRO A 94 -15.37 7.46 16.02
N MET A 95 -14.04 7.38 15.88
CA MET A 95 -13.09 8.19 16.62
C MET A 95 -13.09 9.64 16.16
N ARG A 96 -12.96 10.56 17.14
CA ARG A 96 -12.64 11.96 16.81
C ARG A 96 -11.24 12.04 16.22
N THR A 97 -11.13 12.51 14.98
CA THR A 97 -9.86 12.64 14.25
C THR A 97 -9.47 14.10 14.07
N VAL A 98 -8.19 14.40 14.26
CA VAL A 98 -7.62 15.75 14.08
C VAL A 98 -6.44 15.63 13.09
N ALA A 99 -6.52 16.28 11.94
CA ALA A 99 -5.39 16.44 11.04
C ALA A 99 -4.55 17.63 11.51
N PHE A 100 -3.37 17.38 12.03
CA PHE A 100 -2.38 18.41 12.34
C PHE A 100 -1.40 18.53 11.21
N VAL A 101 -1.57 19.56 10.36
CA VAL A 101 -0.66 19.87 9.26
C VAL A 101 0.53 20.64 9.84
N ASP A 102 1.62 19.90 10.11
CA ASP A 102 2.84 20.45 10.72
C ASP A 102 3.61 21.35 9.74
N LYS A 103 3.81 20.87 8.49
CA LYS A 103 4.44 21.66 7.43
C LYS A 103 3.64 21.70 6.15
N ARG A 104 3.24 20.55 5.65
CA ARG A 104 2.52 20.46 4.38
C ARG A 104 1.61 19.25 4.30
N ALA A 105 0.47 19.46 3.64
CA ALA A 105 -0.48 18.44 3.27
C ALA A 105 -0.75 18.54 1.77
N ILE A 106 0.22 18.12 0.95
CA ILE A 106 0.14 18.23 -0.51
C ILE A 106 -0.45 16.95 -1.10
N SER A 107 -1.23 17.09 -2.18
CA SER A 107 -1.77 15.96 -2.96
C SER A 107 -2.60 15.00 -2.09
N ALA A 108 -2.22 13.73 -1.99
CA ALA A 108 -2.84 12.73 -1.13
C ALA A 108 -2.96 13.19 0.35
N GLY A 109 -2.00 13.99 0.84
CA GLY A 109 -2.05 14.58 2.17
C GLY A 109 -3.23 15.53 2.38
N ALA A 110 -3.62 16.27 1.35
CA ALA A 110 -4.79 17.16 1.40
C ALA A 110 -6.09 16.33 1.51
N LEU A 111 -6.23 15.24 0.75
CA LEU A 111 -7.40 14.34 0.83
C LEU A 111 -7.55 13.73 2.23
N ILE A 112 -6.44 13.23 2.79
CA ILE A 112 -6.41 12.67 4.15
C ILE A 112 -6.80 13.72 5.19
N SER A 113 -6.26 14.95 5.04
CA SER A 113 -6.59 16.06 5.95
C SER A 113 -8.07 16.40 5.89
N LEU A 114 -8.64 16.51 4.68
CA LEU A 114 -10.07 16.80 4.47
C LEU A 114 -10.99 15.74 5.08
N ALA A 115 -10.53 14.48 5.20
CA ALA A 115 -11.30 13.39 5.79
C ALA A 115 -11.37 13.44 7.33
N ALA A 116 -10.48 14.18 7.99
CA ALA A 116 -10.48 14.33 9.44
C ALA A 116 -11.66 15.22 9.93
N ASN A 117 -12.09 15.01 11.18
CA ASN A 117 -13.14 15.83 11.80
C ASN A 117 -12.69 17.30 11.94
N SER A 118 -11.43 17.53 12.30
CA SER A 118 -10.85 18.86 12.43
C SER A 118 -9.50 18.94 11.73
N ILE A 119 -9.18 20.09 11.12
CA ILE A 119 -7.90 20.39 10.53
C ILE A 119 -7.27 21.55 11.30
N VAL A 120 -6.12 21.31 11.88
CA VAL A 120 -5.29 22.31 12.56
C VAL A 120 -3.99 22.47 11.78
N MET A 121 -3.62 23.70 11.44
CA MET A 121 -2.44 23.96 10.62
C MET A 121 -1.41 24.78 11.42
N SER A 122 -0.13 24.45 11.27
CA SER A 122 0.93 25.27 11.84
C SER A 122 1.18 26.53 11.01
N GLY A 123 1.79 27.54 11.62
CA GLY A 123 2.18 28.76 10.90
C GLY A 123 3.16 28.44 9.75
N GLY A 124 2.86 28.93 8.54
CA GLY A 124 3.67 28.67 7.34
C GLY A 124 3.43 27.29 6.68
N SER A 125 2.45 26.52 7.15
CA SER A 125 2.08 25.29 6.48
C SER A 125 1.19 25.51 5.25
N THR A 126 1.09 24.48 4.40
CA THR A 126 0.32 24.54 3.15
C THR A 126 -0.53 23.27 2.95
N ILE A 127 -1.68 23.42 2.27
CA ILE A 127 -2.58 22.34 1.93
C ILE A 127 -3.13 22.50 0.50
N GLY A 128 -3.15 21.44 -0.29
CA GLY A 128 -3.71 21.47 -1.66
C GLY A 128 -2.83 20.80 -2.71
N ALA A 129 -2.78 21.37 -3.92
CA ALA A 129 -2.02 20.92 -5.09
C ALA A 129 -2.11 19.40 -5.32
N ALA A 130 -3.31 18.91 -5.62
CA ALA A 130 -3.63 17.48 -5.64
C ALA A 130 -3.94 16.93 -7.05
N ALA A 131 -3.48 17.61 -8.11
CA ALA A 131 -3.66 17.08 -9.47
C ALA A 131 -2.98 15.71 -9.58
N PRO A 132 -3.69 14.68 -10.03
CA PRO A 132 -3.08 13.39 -10.26
C PRO A 132 -2.08 13.48 -11.42
N VAL A 133 -0.89 12.94 -11.21
CA VAL A 133 0.18 12.88 -12.22
C VAL A 133 0.46 11.43 -12.60
N ARG A 134 0.83 11.21 -13.86
CA ARG A 134 1.39 9.92 -14.29
C ARG A 134 2.85 9.86 -13.84
N ILE A 135 3.19 8.82 -13.13
CA ILE A 135 4.61 8.53 -12.86
C ILE A 135 5.20 8.05 -14.18
N GLY A 136 5.97 8.91 -14.86
CA GLY A 136 6.68 8.57 -16.09
C GLY A 136 7.74 7.49 -15.84
N GLN A 137 8.19 6.80 -16.91
CA GLN A 137 9.45 6.03 -16.89
C GLN A 137 10.61 6.97 -16.56
N GLN A 138 11.67 6.45 -15.92
CA GLN A 138 12.87 7.23 -15.58
C GLN A 138 13.32 8.08 -16.78
N GLY A 139 13.27 9.40 -16.63
CA GLY A 139 13.67 10.37 -17.66
C GLY A 139 12.54 10.99 -18.50
N ALA A 140 11.30 10.55 -18.39
CA ALA A 140 10.15 11.24 -18.98
C ALA A 140 9.53 12.19 -17.95
N GLU A 141 9.20 13.42 -18.35
CA GLU A 141 8.45 14.35 -17.51
C GLU A 141 7.14 13.69 -17.04
N ALA A 142 6.83 13.86 -15.75
CA ALA A 142 5.57 13.41 -15.19
C ALA A 142 4.42 14.11 -15.94
N GLY A 143 3.71 13.39 -16.79
CA GLY A 143 2.60 13.94 -17.57
C GLY A 143 1.33 14.07 -16.73
N ALA A 144 0.44 14.99 -17.11
CA ALA A 144 -0.88 15.09 -16.51
C ALA A 144 -1.66 13.76 -16.67
N ALA A 145 -2.41 13.38 -15.64
CA ALA A 145 -3.30 12.23 -15.74
C ALA A 145 -4.43 12.51 -16.75
N GLY A 146 -5.00 11.46 -17.33
CA GLY A 146 -6.15 11.61 -18.23
C GLY A 146 -7.40 12.12 -17.50
N GLU A 147 -8.31 12.77 -18.24
CA GLU A 147 -9.52 13.39 -17.71
C GLU A 147 -10.36 12.46 -16.80
N LYS A 148 -10.46 11.18 -17.14
CA LYS A 148 -11.16 10.19 -16.29
C LYS A 148 -10.59 10.12 -14.87
N THR A 149 -9.26 10.16 -14.73
CA THR A 149 -8.60 10.12 -13.42
C THR A 149 -8.73 11.44 -12.68
N VAL A 150 -8.58 12.56 -13.38
CA VAL A 150 -8.80 13.90 -12.80
C VAL A 150 -10.23 14.01 -12.30
N SER A 151 -11.21 13.63 -13.11
CA SER A 151 -12.62 13.65 -12.75
C SER A 151 -12.93 12.78 -11.53
N TYR A 152 -12.37 11.56 -11.46
CA TYR A 152 -12.52 10.67 -10.31
C TYR A 152 -11.94 11.31 -9.03
N VAL A 153 -10.68 11.70 -9.05
CA VAL A 153 -10.01 12.28 -7.87
C VAL A 153 -10.69 13.58 -7.43
N ARG A 154 -11.12 14.44 -8.39
CA ARG A 154 -11.88 15.65 -8.11
C ARG A 154 -13.16 15.34 -7.34
N LYS A 155 -13.90 14.28 -7.72
CA LYS A 155 -15.12 13.87 -7.01
C LYS A 155 -14.85 13.26 -5.64
N GLU A 156 -13.74 12.54 -5.46
CA GLU A 156 -13.29 12.08 -4.13
C GLU A 156 -13.03 13.26 -3.18
N PHE A 157 -12.32 14.30 -3.66
CA PHE A 157 -12.08 15.51 -2.86
C PHE A 157 -13.37 16.24 -2.52
N ARG A 158 -14.26 16.40 -3.51
CA ARG A 158 -15.57 17.02 -3.31
C ARG A 158 -16.39 16.27 -2.27
N ALA A 159 -16.62 14.98 -2.46
CA ALA A 159 -17.43 14.16 -1.57
C ALA A 159 -16.85 14.12 -0.13
N THR A 160 -15.53 14.11 -0.01
CA THR A 160 -14.85 14.18 1.29
C THR A 160 -15.09 15.51 1.99
N ALA A 161 -14.95 16.63 1.26
CA ALA A 161 -15.23 17.96 1.80
C ALA A 161 -16.70 18.10 2.23
N GLU A 162 -17.64 17.64 1.40
CA GLU A 162 -19.08 17.64 1.69
C GLU A 162 -19.40 16.84 2.97
N SER A 163 -18.80 15.65 3.12
CA SER A 163 -19.00 14.79 4.29
C SER A 163 -18.49 15.41 5.61
N ARG A 164 -17.60 16.37 5.54
CA ARG A 164 -17.02 17.09 6.69
C ARG A 164 -17.44 18.56 6.76
N ASN A 165 -18.49 18.96 6.02
CA ASN A 165 -19.02 20.33 5.98
C ASN A 165 -17.96 21.39 5.60
N ARG A 166 -17.02 21.03 4.71
CA ARG A 166 -16.00 21.92 4.17
C ARG A 166 -16.40 22.40 2.77
N PRO A 167 -15.84 23.53 2.27
CA PRO A 167 -16.19 24.06 0.97
C PRO A 167 -15.81 23.11 -0.19
N PRO A 168 -16.78 22.47 -0.87
CA PRO A 168 -16.47 21.44 -1.87
C PRO A 168 -15.82 22.00 -3.14
N LEU A 169 -16.15 23.23 -3.52
CA LEU A 169 -15.54 23.88 -4.70
C LEU A 169 -14.04 24.14 -4.50
N ILE A 170 -13.63 24.48 -3.26
CA ILE A 170 -12.23 24.67 -2.91
C ILE A 170 -11.47 23.33 -2.97
N ALA A 171 -12.09 22.26 -2.51
CA ALA A 171 -11.51 20.92 -2.60
C ALA A 171 -11.36 20.46 -4.07
N GLU A 172 -12.34 20.72 -4.94
CA GLU A 172 -12.24 20.45 -6.38
C GLU A 172 -11.10 21.24 -7.04
N ALA A 173 -10.94 22.53 -6.69
CA ALA A 173 -9.88 23.39 -7.24
C ALA A 173 -8.46 22.97 -6.81
N MET A 174 -8.30 22.21 -5.75
CA MET A 174 -7.02 21.59 -5.39
C MET A 174 -6.59 20.50 -6.39
N VAL A 175 -7.54 19.88 -7.08
CA VAL A 175 -7.33 18.74 -8.00
C VAL A 175 -7.31 19.15 -9.45
N ASP A 176 -8.22 20.05 -9.83
CA ASP A 176 -8.50 20.37 -11.22
C ASP A 176 -8.27 21.87 -11.49
N ALA A 177 -7.30 22.15 -12.35
CA ALA A 177 -6.90 23.50 -12.74
C ALA A 177 -7.97 24.25 -13.56
N ASP A 178 -8.97 23.55 -14.09
CA ASP A 178 -10.10 24.20 -14.79
C ASP A 178 -11.17 24.73 -13.84
N VAL A 179 -11.13 24.36 -12.56
CA VAL A 179 -12.05 24.84 -11.53
C VAL A 179 -11.61 26.22 -11.05
N VAL A 180 -12.46 27.19 -11.27
CA VAL A 180 -12.24 28.60 -10.86
C VAL A 180 -12.92 28.86 -9.53
N VAL A 181 -12.19 29.45 -8.58
CA VAL A 181 -12.75 29.98 -7.33
C VAL A 181 -12.49 31.50 -7.32
N PRO A 182 -13.56 32.32 -7.49
CA PRO A 182 -13.41 33.77 -7.59
C PRO A 182 -12.64 34.37 -6.41
N GLY A 183 -11.62 35.16 -6.73
CA GLY A 183 -10.77 35.82 -5.71
C GLY A 183 -9.73 34.91 -5.03
N LEU A 184 -9.62 33.63 -5.45
CA LEU A 184 -8.68 32.66 -4.85
C LEU A 184 -7.80 31.95 -5.91
N VAL A 185 -8.40 31.39 -6.96
CA VAL A 185 -7.65 30.72 -8.03
C VAL A 185 -8.30 30.92 -9.39
N GLU A 186 -7.48 31.21 -10.40
CA GLU A 186 -7.86 31.40 -11.79
C GLU A 186 -7.78 30.08 -12.56
N LYS A 187 -8.45 30.00 -13.72
CA LYS A 187 -8.37 28.88 -14.64
C LYS A 187 -6.91 28.61 -15.06
N GLY A 188 -6.53 27.34 -15.10
CA GLY A 188 -5.20 26.89 -15.47
C GLY A 188 -4.22 26.81 -14.27
N LYS A 189 -4.68 27.14 -13.05
CA LYS A 189 -3.85 27.08 -11.83
C LYS A 189 -4.46 26.12 -10.82
N LEU A 190 -3.62 25.30 -10.18
CA LEU A 190 -4.02 24.46 -9.06
C LEU A 190 -4.04 25.27 -7.77
N LEU A 191 -5.06 24.99 -6.94
CA LEU A 191 -5.18 25.66 -5.65
C LEU A 191 -4.29 25.00 -4.61
N THR A 192 -3.49 25.84 -3.95
CA THR A 192 -2.79 25.54 -2.70
C THR A 192 -3.05 26.66 -1.74
N LEU A 193 -3.44 26.33 -0.52
CA LEU A 193 -3.73 27.32 0.51
C LEU A 193 -2.63 27.36 1.56
N THR A 194 -2.26 28.56 1.95
CA THR A 194 -1.52 28.83 3.19
C THR A 194 -2.41 28.63 4.41
N THR A 195 -1.84 28.59 5.60
CA THR A 195 -2.60 28.47 6.86
C THR A 195 -3.66 29.57 6.99
N GLU A 196 -3.32 30.82 6.68
CA GLU A 196 -4.24 31.95 6.82
C GLU A 196 -5.39 31.88 5.79
N GLU A 197 -5.09 31.49 4.55
CA GLU A 197 -6.12 31.27 3.53
C GLU A 197 -7.04 30.09 3.88
N ALA A 198 -6.47 28.98 4.37
CA ALA A 198 -7.24 27.82 4.78
C ALA A 198 -8.22 28.15 5.93
N LEU A 199 -7.79 28.96 6.90
CA LEU A 199 -8.67 29.45 7.97
C LEU A 199 -9.74 30.40 7.45
N LYS A 200 -9.34 31.39 6.63
CA LYS A 200 -10.27 32.37 6.04
C LYS A 200 -11.37 31.69 5.24
N HIS A 201 -11.02 30.65 4.50
CA HIS A 201 -11.95 29.93 3.62
C HIS A 201 -12.58 28.67 4.27
N ARG A 202 -12.43 28.49 5.60
CA ARG A 202 -13.02 27.38 6.36
C ARG A 202 -12.62 25.99 5.87
N VAL A 203 -11.42 25.85 5.31
CA VAL A 203 -10.79 24.56 5.03
C VAL A 203 -10.11 24.06 6.29
N ALA A 204 -9.39 24.90 7.01
CA ALA A 204 -8.85 24.61 8.32
C ALA A 204 -9.72 25.23 9.42
N ASP A 205 -9.71 24.59 10.59
CA ASP A 205 -10.53 24.98 11.75
C ASP A 205 -9.77 25.84 12.74
N ALA A 206 -8.44 25.64 12.85
CA ALA A 206 -7.61 26.35 13.81
C ALA A 206 -6.12 26.40 13.37
N ARG A 207 -5.36 27.30 14.02
CA ARG A 207 -3.90 27.35 13.91
C ARG A 207 -3.27 26.93 15.22
N ALA A 208 -2.28 26.05 15.17
CA ALA A 208 -1.41 25.71 16.30
C ALA A 208 -0.05 25.25 15.78
N ASP A 209 1.03 25.71 16.43
CA ASP A 209 2.39 25.47 15.98
C ASP A 209 3.03 24.25 16.68
N THR A 210 2.37 23.67 17.69
CA THR A 210 2.83 22.47 18.40
C THR A 210 1.70 21.49 18.66
N LEU A 211 2.05 20.23 18.86
CA LEU A 211 1.07 19.18 19.19
C LEU A 211 0.34 19.51 20.53
N GLU A 212 1.06 20.04 21.50
CA GLU A 212 0.50 20.42 22.78
C GLU A 212 -0.56 21.51 22.62
N ALA A 213 -0.33 22.50 21.75
CA ALA A 213 -1.30 23.53 21.43
C ALA A 213 -2.52 22.97 20.68
N VAL A 214 -2.32 21.98 19.77
CA VAL A 214 -3.42 21.25 19.11
C VAL A 214 -4.29 20.56 20.17
N LEU A 215 -3.67 19.84 21.12
CA LEU A 215 -4.39 19.14 22.17
C LEU A 215 -5.11 20.09 23.10
N GLN A 216 -4.51 21.25 23.43
CA GLN A 216 -5.16 22.27 24.25
C GLN A 216 -6.40 22.83 23.56
N GLN A 217 -6.34 23.17 22.27
CA GLN A 217 -7.49 23.65 21.49
C GLN A 217 -8.56 22.57 21.33
N ALA A 218 -8.18 21.30 21.25
CA ALA A 218 -9.12 20.18 21.22
C ALA A 218 -9.80 19.87 22.57
N GLY A 219 -9.43 20.58 23.66
CA GLY A 219 -9.90 20.31 25.03
C GLY A 219 -9.26 19.08 25.66
N LEU A 220 -8.08 18.67 25.18
CA LEU A 220 -7.36 17.45 25.60
C LEU A 220 -5.99 17.80 26.23
N ALA A 221 -5.90 18.96 26.87
CA ALA A 221 -4.69 19.37 27.58
C ALA A 221 -4.27 18.35 28.64
N GLY A 222 -3.00 17.98 28.67
CA GLY A 222 -2.46 17.00 29.61
C GLY A 222 -2.84 15.54 29.31
N ALA A 223 -3.39 15.25 28.14
CA ALA A 223 -3.67 13.88 27.70
C ALA A 223 -2.43 12.99 27.71
N GLU A 224 -2.62 11.69 27.95
CA GLU A 224 -1.61 10.67 27.71
C GLU A 224 -1.45 10.48 26.20
N ILE A 225 -0.26 10.77 25.67
CA ILE A 225 0.02 10.67 24.25
C ILE A 225 0.62 9.29 23.95
N ARG A 226 -0.07 8.51 23.12
CA ARG A 226 0.43 7.25 22.57
C ARG A 226 0.82 7.45 21.10
N ARG A 227 2.05 7.05 20.74
CA ARG A 227 2.59 7.14 19.38
C ARG A 227 2.91 5.73 18.85
N PRO A 228 1.92 5.00 18.32
CA PRO A 228 2.17 3.71 17.71
C PRO A 228 3.15 3.88 16.54
N ALA A 229 4.25 3.16 16.56
CA ALA A 229 5.14 3.07 15.40
C ALA A 229 4.59 2.02 14.42
N PRO A 230 4.92 2.14 13.11
CA PRO A 230 4.68 1.05 12.17
C PRO A 230 5.32 -0.23 12.70
N ASN A 231 4.58 -1.34 12.64
CA ASN A 231 5.09 -2.64 13.08
C ASN A 231 5.95 -3.29 11.97
N TRP A 232 6.62 -4.40 12.33
CA TRP A 232 7.50 -5.10 11.38
C TRP A 232 6.74 -5.58 10.11
N ALA A 233 5.47 -6.00 10.27
CA ALA A 233 4.66 -6.48 9.15
C ALA A 233 4.31 -5.33 8.18
N GLU A 234 3.98 -4.15 8.70
CA GLU A 234 3.74 -2.94 7.90
C GLU A 234 5.01 -2.51 7.15
N HIS A 235 6.18 -2.63 7.76
CA HIS A 235 7.47 -2.39 7.08
C HIS A 235 7.72 -3.41 5.96
N VAL A 236 7.44 -4.70 6.21
CA VAL A 236 7.56 -5.75 5.17
C VAL A 236 6.61 -5.49 4.02
N VAL A 237 5.37 -5.13 4.31
CA VAL A 237 4.38 -4.77 3.28
C VAL A 237 4.87 -3.59 2.45
N ARG A 238 5.32 -2.50 3.07
CA ARG A 238 5.89 -1.34 2.35
C ARG A 238 7.04 -1.73 1.45
N PHE A 239 7.94 -2.59 1.94
CA PHE A 239 9.07 -3.09 1.15
C PHE A 239 8.60 -3.94 -0.04
N LEU A 240 7.71 -4.91 0.17
CA LEU A 240 7.25 -5.82 -0.88
C LEU A 240 6.39 -5.13 -1.96
N THR A 241 5.66 -4.07 -1.59
CA THR A 241 4.80 -3.31 -2.51
C THR A 241 5.50 -2.09 -3.13
N ASP A 242 6.77 -1.84 -2.77
CA ASP A 242 7.59 -0.85 -3.45
C ASP A 242 7.73 -1.20 -4.94
N PRO A 243 7.54 -0.26 -5.88
CA PRO A 243 7.56 -0.55 -7.32
C PRO A 243 8.87 -1.17 -7.82
N LEU A 244 10.02 -0.79 -7.25
CA LEU A 244 11.32 -1.35 -7.63
C LEU A 244 11.47 -2.78 -7.10
N VAL A 245 11.10 -3.01 -5.83
CA VAL A 245 11.15 -4.33 -5.21
C VAL A 245 10.16 -5.28 -5.90
N SER A 246 8.95 -4.83 -6.18
CA SER A 246 7.95 -5.61 -6.93
C SER A 246 8.47 -6.02 -8.32
N SER A 247 9.08 -5.11 -9.06
CA SER A 247 9.70 -5.42 -10.37
C SER A 247 10.86 -6.40 -10.24
N LEU A 248 11.69 -6.26 -9.21
CA LEU A 248 12.79 -7.19 -8.92
C LEU A 248 12.27 -8.59 -8.58
N LEU A 249 11.24 -8.69 -7.73
CA LEU A 249 10.62 -9.96 -7.36
C LEU A 249 10.05 -10.69 -8.59
N VAL A 250 9.35 -9.98 -9.47
CA VAL A 250 8.83 -10.56 -10.73
C VAL A 250 9.96 -11.00 -11.65
N THR A 251 11.03 -10.23 -11.75
CA THR A 251 12.21 -10.58 -12.54
C THR A 251 12.88 -11.85 -12.00
N LEU A 252 13.11 -11.92 -10.69
CA LEU A 252 13.69 -13.10 -10.03
C LEU A 252 12.79 -14.32 -10.15
N ALA A 253 11.47 -14.14 -10.01
CA ALA A 253 10.49 -15.21 -10.20
C ALA A 253 10.59 -15.80 -11.61
N THR A 254 10.57 -14.94 -12.62
CA THR A 254 10.63 -15.36 -14.02
C THR A 254 11.96 -16.05 -14.37
N LEU A 255 13.09 -15.44 -13.99
CA LEU A 255 14.42 -15.99 -14.24
C LEU A 255 14.64 -17.31 -13.50
N GLY A 256 14.27 -17.36 -12.22
CA GLY A 256 14.47 -18.56 -11.40
C GLY A 256 13.66 -19.74 -11.93
N ILE A 257 12.38 -19.54 -12.26
CA ILE A 257 11.52 -20.58 -12.83
C ILE A 257 12.05 -21.00 -14.22
N MET A 258 12.42 -20.04 -15.08
CA MET A 258 12.94 -20.33 -16.41
C MET A 258 14.25 -21.14 -16.38
N LEU A 259 15.17 -20.82 -15.45
CA LEU A 259 16.43 -21.56 -15.30
C LEU A 259 16.18 -22.99 -14.80
N GLU A 260 15.27 -23.17 -13.83
CA GLU A 260 14.92 -24.50 -13.32
C GLU A 260 14.26 -25.38 -14.40
N LEU A 261 13.38 -24.81 -15.23
CA LEU A 261 12.75 -25.53 -16.34
C LEU A 261 13.75 -25.96 -17.42
N ARG A 262 14.84 -25.17 -17.62
CA ARG A 262 15.87 -25.46 -18.63
C ARG A 262 16.94 -26.43 -18.13
N ALA A 263 17.24 -26.41 -16.84
CA ALA A 263 18.24 -27.27 -16.20
C ALA A 263 17.64 -27.90 -14.92
N PRO A 264 16.68 -28.82 -15.10
CA PRO A 264 15.98 -29.42 -13.96
C PRO A 264 16.95 -30.21 -13.08
N GLY A 265 16.76 -30.06 -11.76
CA GLY A 265 17.56 -30.77 -10.75
C GLY A 265 18.55 -29.92 -9.96
N LEU A 266 18.71 -28.64 -10.28
CA LEU A 266 19.47 -27.71 -9.43
C LEU A 266 18.70 -27.30 -8.18
N GLY A 267 17.36 -27.16 -8.26
CA GLY A 267 16.45 -26.81 -7.18
C GLY A 267 16.55 -25.39 -6.68
N LEU A 268 17.77 -24.80 -6.67
CA LEU A 268 18.00 -23.45 -6.17
C LEU A 268 17.36 -22.34 -7.02
N PRO A 269 17.51 -22.30 -8.35
CA PRO A 269 16.86 -21.27 -9.15
C PRO A 269 15.34 -21.34 -9.06
N GLY A 270 14.78 -22.55 -9.09
CA GLY A 270 13.35 -22.76 -8.91
C GLY A 270 12.84 -22.32 -7.55
N ALA A 271 13.56 -22.64 -6.48
CA ALA A 271 13.22 -22.21 -5.13
C ALA A 271 13.24 -20.68 -5.00
N VAL A 272 14.25 -20.01 -5.53
CA VAL A 272 14.31 -18.53 -5.57
C VAL A 272 13.14 -17.97 -6.39
N GLY A 273 12.86 -18.57 -7.55
CA GLY A 273 11.76 -18.13 -8.42
C GLY A 273 10.40 -18.22 -7.75
N VAL A 274 10.07 -19.38 -7.17
CA VAL A 274 8.80 -19.62 -6.48
C VAL A 274 8.68 -18.76 -5.23
N SER A 275 9.77 -18.61 -4.45
CA SER A 275 9.76 -17.77 -3.25
C SER A 275 9.54 -16.29 -3.61
N SER A 276 10.18 -15.79 -4.67
CA SER A 276 10.00 -14.41 -5.15
C SER A 276 8.57 -14.16 -5.62
N LEU A 277 7.97 -15.11 -6.36
CA LEU A 277 6.57 -15.05 -6.76
C LEU A 277 5.62 -15.04 -5.56
N GLY A 278 5.88 -15.92 -4.60
CA GLY A 278 5.10 -16.00 -3.36
C GLY A 278 5.15 -14.70 -2.55
N LEU A 279 6.34 -14.10 -2.38
CA LEU A 279 6.51 -12.84 -1.69
C LEU A 279 5.82 -11.68 -2.40
N PHE A 280 5.90 -11.64 -3.75
CA PHE A 280 5.19 -10.66 -4.55
C PHE A 280 3.68 -10.74 -4.35
N LEU A 281 3.09 -11.91 -4.55
CA LEU A 281 1.64 -12.14 -4.40
C LEU A 281 1.17 -11.88 -2.97
N TRP A 282 1.93 -12.34 -1.97
CA TRP A 282 1.62 -12.15 -0.56
C TRP A 282 1.61 -10.66 -0.17
N GLY A 283 2.63 -9.90 -0.58
CA GLY A 283 2.70 -8.46 -0.32
C GLY A 283 1.51 -7.69 -0.91
N HIS A 284 1.13 -8.01 -2.15
CA HIS A 284 0.00 -7.36 -2.83
C HIS A 284 -1.36 -7.80 -2.29
N TRP A 285 -1.49 -9.05 -1.84
CA TRP A 285 -2.69 -9.53 -1.18
C TRP A 285 -2.94 -8.86 0.18
N LEU A 286 -1.89 -8.63 0.97
CA LEU A 286 -2.01 -7.96 2.28
C LEU A 286 -2.55 -6.53 2.19
N VAL A 287 -2.33 -5.84 1.10
CA VAL A 287 -2.84 -4.47 0.85
C VAL A 287 -4.10 -4.45 -0.01
N GLN A 288 -4.76 -5.60 -0.17
CA GLN A 288 -6.00 -5.77 -0.95
C GLN A 288 -5.88 -5.33 -2.42
N LEU A 289 -4.68 -5.35 -2.99
CA LEU A 289 -4.46 -5.16 -4.43
C LEU A 289 -4.62 -6.46 -5.22
N ALA A 290 -4.27 -7.59 -4.63
CA ALA A 290 -4.49 -8.90 -5.20
C ALA A 290 -5.63 -9.60 -4.44
N GLY A 291 -6.64 -10.09 -5.16
CA GLY A 291 -7.72 -10.94 -4.66
C GLY A 291 -7.45 -12.42 -4.92
N TRP A 292 -8.46 -13.24 -4.68
CA TRP A 292 -8.40 -14.66 -4.99
C TRP A 292 -8.38 -14.93 -6.50
N GLU A 293 -8.96 -14.03 -7.30
CA GLU A 293 -9.06 -14.12 -8.75
C GLU A 293 -7.69 -14.05 -9.39
N GLU A 294 -6.85 -13.10 -8.99
CA GLU A 294 -5.50 -12.93 -9.47
C GLU A 294 -4.60 -14.09 -9.06
N LEU A 295 -4.74 -14.54 -7.82
CA LEU A 295 -4.02 -15.71 -7.33
C LEU A 295 -4.39 -16.96 -8.13
N LEU A 296 -5.67 -17.20 -8.38
CA LEU A 296 -6.14 -18.32 -9.19
C LEU A 296 -5.63 -18.25 -10.63
N LEU A 297 -5.60 -17.05 -11.24
CA LEU A 297 -5.05 -16.85 -12.58
C LEU A 297 -3.57 -17.24 -12.65
N VAL A 298 -2.77 -16.83 -11.66
CA VAL A 298 -1.34 -17.15 -11.60
C VAL A 298 -1.17 -18.67 -11.38
N VAL A 299 -1.88 -19.26 -10.43
CA VAL A 299 -1.78 -20.69 -10.13
C VAL A 299 -2.23 -21.54 -11.33
N ALA A 300 -3.34 -21.20 -11.97
CA ALA A 300 -3.81 -21.87 -13.18
C ALA A 300 -2.82 -21.71 -14.34
N GLY A 301 -2.24 -20.53 -14.48
CA GLY A 301 -1.22 -20.28 -15.49
C GLY A 301 0.06 -21.10 -15.27
N VAL A 302 0.52 -21.23 -14.03
CA VAL A 302 1.65 -22.09 -13.65
C VAL A 302 1.30 -23.57 -13.90
N ALA A 303 0.10 -24.01 -13.56
CA ALA A 303 -0.36 -25.38 -13.81
C ALA A 303 -0.39 -25.70 -15.32
N LEU A 304 -0.91 -24.77 -16.15
CA LEU A 304 -0.91 -24.93 -17.61
C LEU A 304 0.50 -25.02 -18.19
N LEU A 305 1.44 -24.20 -17.68
CA LEU A 305 2.85 -24.31 -18.07
C LEU A 305 3.46 -25.66 -17.64
N ALA A 306 3.13 -26.14 -16.45
CA ALA A 306 3.61 -27.45 -16.00
C ALA A 306 3.05 -28.58 -16.89
N VAL A 307 1.79 -28.53 -17.28
CA VAL A 307 1.18 -29.49 -18.22
C VAL A 307 1.90 -29.44 -19.58
N GLU A 308 2.20 -28.26 -20.11
CA GLU A 308 2.93 -28.10 -21.37
C GLU A 308 4.33 -28.71 -21.30
N VAL A 309 5.06 -28.47 -20.20
CA VAL A 309 6.45 -28.94 -20.05
C VAL A 309 6.53 -30.43 -19.79
N PHE A 310 5.62 -30.99 -18.96
CA PHE A 310 5.74 -32.36 -18.47
C PHE A 310 4.81 -33.37 -19.17
N VAL A 311 3.72 -32.91 -19.78
CA VAL A 311 2.69 -33.80 -20.37
C VAL A 311 2.62 -33.66 -21.89
N ILE A 312 2.72 -32.45 -22.42
CA ILE A 312 2.58 -32.16 -23.86
C ILE A 312 3.88 -31.47 -24.34
N PRO A 313 4.95 -32.22 -24.60
CA PRO A 313 6.22 -31.59 -24.97
C PRO A 313 6.14 -30.90 -26.33
N GLY A 314 6.26 -29.56 -26.32
CA GLY A 314 6.22 -28.70 -27.49
C GLY A 314 5.47 -27.42 -27.14
N PHE A 315 6.03 -26.23 -27.35
CA PHE A 315 5.39 -24.95 -26.96
C PHE A 315 4.08 -24.74 -27.75
N GLY A 316 2.95 -25.17 -27.19
CA GLY A 316 1.64 -25.13 -27.80
C GLY A 316 0.64 -24.19 -27.09
N ILE A 317 -0.64 -24.51 -27.22
CA ILE A 317 -1.73 -23.66 -26.73
C ILE A 317 -1.72 -23.58 -25.20
N ALA A 318 -1.43 -24.66 -24.48
CA ALA A 318 -1.42 -24.68 -23.01
C ALA A 318 -0.31 -23.79 -22.46
N GLY A 319 0.89 -23.79 -23.05
CA GLY A 319 1.99 -22.93 -22.66
C GLY A 319 1.69 -21.45 -22.90
N ALA A 320 1.10 -21.12 -24.07
CA ALA A 320 0.69 -19.76 -24.39
C ALA A 320 -0.39 -19.24 -23.43
N LEU A 321 -1.42 -20.04 -23.15
CA LEU A 321 -2.47 -19.69 -22.18
C LEU A 321 -1.92 -19.60 -20.75
N GLY A 322 -0.97 -20.46 -20.37
CA GLY A 322 -0.30 -20.40 -19.09
C GLY A 322 0.47 -19.09 -18.88
N LEU A 323 1.26 -18.66 -19.87
CA LEU A 323 1.97 -17.40 -19.85
C LEU A 323 1.02 -16.19 -19.77
N LEU A 324 -0.06 -16.21 -20.57
CA LEU A 324 -1.07 -15.16 -20.54
C LEU A 324 -1.78 -15.11 -19.18
N GLY A 325 -2.12 -16.23 -18.58
CA GLY A 325 -2.73 -16.30 -17.25
C GLY A 325 -1.82 -15.72 -16.16
N ILE A 326 -0.54 -16.11 -16.17
CA ILE A 326 0.45 -15.54 -15.23
C ILE A 326 0.59 -14.03 -15.43
N ALA A 327 0.79 -13.59 -16.67
CA ALA A 327 0.96 -12.17 -16.98
C ALA A 327 -0.28 -11.36 -16.57
N ALA A 328 -1.47 -11.84 -16.87
CA ALA A 328 -2.73 -11.20 -16.48
C ALA A 328 -2.88 -11.14 -14.95
N GLY A 329 -2.67 -12.25 -14.25
CA GLY A 329 -2.74 -12.31 -12.79
C GLY A 329 -1.75 -11.36 -12.10
N LEU A 330 -0.51 -11.29 -12.58
CA LEU A 330 0.51 -10.38 -12.05
C LEU A 330 0.17 -8.91 -12.33
N VAL A 331 -0.34 -8.59 -13.52
CA VAL A 331 -0.79 -7.22 -13.85
C VAL A 331 -1.95 -6.80 -12.98
N LEU A 332 -2.97 -7.64 -12.85
CA LEU A 332 -4.15 -7.36 -12.03
C LEU A 332 -3.78 -7.23 -10.54
N SER A 333 -2.86 -8.05 -10.02
CA SER A 333 -2.36 -7.96 -8.65
C SER A 333 -1.73 -6.60 -8.27
N VAL A 334 -1.27 -5.83 -9.25
CA VAL A 334 -0.70 -4.49 -9.02
C VAL A 334 -1.75 -3.40 -9.10
N LEU A 335 -2.87 -3.68 -9.78
CA LEU A 335 -3.88 -2.68 -10.11
C LEU A 335 -4.98 -2.54 -9.06
N GLY A 336 -5.25 -3.59 -8.30
CA GLY A 336 -6.39 -3.66 -7.36
C GLY A 336 -7.75 -3.79 -8.04
N PRO A 337 -8.84 -3.88 -7.25
CA PRO A 337 -10.17 -4.31 -7.72
C PRO A 337 -10.91 -3.34 -8.66
N GLU A 338 -10.54 -2.07 -8.70
CA GLU A 338 -11.16 -1.07 -9.59
C GLU A 338 -10.13 -0.20 -10.33
N PRO A 339 -9.37 -0.77 -11.27
CA PRO A 339 -8.32 0.00 -11.94
C PRO A 339 -8.92 0.96 -12.97
N ALA A 340 -8.58 2.25 -12.90
CA ALA A 340 -8.80 3.15 -14.03
C ALA A 340 -7.95 2.69 -15.24
N GLY A 341 -8.55 2.59 -16.43
CA GLY A 341 -7.95 1.92 -17.60
C GLY A 341 -6.54 2.38 -18.00
N GLN A 342 -6.16 3.62 -17.69
CA GLN A 342 -4.79 4.11 -17.93
C GLN A 342 -3.75 3.55 -16.93
N PHE A 343 -4.15 3.24 -15.69
CA PHE A 343 -3.27 2.55 -14.71
C PHE A 343 -3.05 1.11 -15.12
N VAL A 344 -4.08 0.46 -15.71
CA VAL A 344 -3.96 -0.87 -16.32
C VAL A 344 -2.87 -0.87 -17.38
N ALA A 345 -2.90 0.06 -18.33
CA ALA A 345 -1.92 0.13 -19.42
C ALA A 345 -0.49 0.38 -18.88
N GLN A 346 -0.32 1.20 -17.85
CA GLN A 346 1.01 1.47 -17.27
C GLN A 346 1.53 0.29 -16.45
N ALA A 347 0.70 -0.33 -15.61
CA ALA A 347 1.09 -1.50 -14.83
C ALA A 347 1.37 -2.68 -15.76
N ALA A 348 0.51 -2.92 -16.75
CA ALA A 348 0.73 -3.92 -17.79
C ALA A 348 2.02 -3.65 -18.57
N GLY A 349 2.28 -2.40 -18.95
CA GLY A 349 3.51 -2.01 -19.66
C GLY A 349 4.77 -2.29 -18.83
N ARG A 350 4.78 -1.94 -17.54
CA ARG A 350 5.91 -2.24 -16.64
C ARG A 350 6.12 -3.73 -16.44
N MET A 351 5.05 -4.48 -16.19
CA MET A 351 5.10 -5.93 -16.02
C MET A 351 5.57 -6.63 -17.30
N LEU A 352 5.04 -6.24 -18.45
CA LEU A 352 5.47 -6.78 -19.75
C LEU A 352 6.94 -6.44 -20.03
N LEU A 353 7.38 -5.22 -19.74
CA LEU A 353 8.79 -4.84 -19.86
C LEU A 353 9.67 -5.66 -18.92
N SER A 354 9.29 -5.82 -17.66
CA SER A 354 9.99 -6.66 -16.67
C SER A 354 10.09 -8.11 -17.14
N LEU A 355 8.99 -8.66 -17.67
CA LEU A 355 8.94 -10.01 -18.21
C LEU A 355 9.82 -10.15 -19.47
N LEU A 356 9.78 -9.20 -20.39
CA LEU A 356 10.62 -9.19 -21.59
C LEU A 356 12.10 -9.06 -21.23
N LEU A 357 12.46 -8.20 -20.29
CA LEU A 357 13.82 -8.08 -19.78
C LEU A 357 14.31 -9.36 -19.10
N ALA A 358 13.46 -10.01 -18.31
CA ALA A 358 13.76 -11.29 -17.70
C ALA A 358 13.97 -12.40 -18.74
N ILE A 359 13.10 -12.48 -19.77
CA ILE A 359 13.27 -13.42 -20.88
C ILE A 359 14.56 -13.14 -21.66
N ALA A 360 14.81 -11.88 -22.00
CA ALA A 360 16.03 -11.49 -22.72
C ALA A 360 17.30 -11.80 -21.90
N ALA A 361 17.30 -11.48 -20.61
CA ALA A 361 18.41 -11.83 -19.71
C ALA A 361 18.58 -13.34 -19.58
N GLY A 362 17.49 -14.11 -19.48
CA GLY A 362 17.51 -15.56 -19.46
C GLY A 362 18.09 -16.17 -20.72
N LEU A 363 17.68 -15.69 -21.90
CA LEU A 363 18.23 -16.11 -23.19
C LEU A 363 19.71 -15.75 -23.32
N LEU A 364 20.11 -14.58 -22.84
CA LEU A 364 21.49 -14.13 -22.82
C LEU A 364 22.34 -15.00 -21.89
N LEU A 365 21.85 -15.26 -20.67
CA LEU A 365 22.51 -16.19 -19.75
C LEU A 365 22.65 -17.59 -20.35
N LEU A 366 21.62 -18.10 -21.02
CA LEU A 366 21.67 -19.40 -21.70
C LEU A 366 22.75 -19.43 -22.78
N ARG A 367 22.92 -18.35 -23.54
CA ARG A 367 23.98 -18.25 -24.58
C ARG A 367 25.39 -18.21 -23.97
N PHE A 368 25.53 -17.65 -22.75
CA PHE A 368 26.84 -17.53 -22.11
C PHE A 368 27.10 -18.62 -21.06
N THR A 369 26.14 -19.49 -20.75
CA THR A 369 26.30 -20.56 -19.73
C THR A 369 27.46 -21.48 -20.04
N THR A 370 27.72 -21.79 -21.33
CA THR A 370 28.84 -22.63 -21.77
C THR A 370 30.21 -21.95 -21.60
N ARG A 371 30.25 -20.62 -21.42
CA ARG A 371 31.47 -19.83 -21.22
C ARG A 371 31.77 -19.51 -19.75
N LEU A 372 30.79 -19.68 -18.86
CA LEU A 372 30.97 -19.45 -17.44
C LEU A 372 31.58 -20.68 -16.73
N PRO A 373 32.50 -20.51 -15.76
CA PRO A 373 33.13 -21.63 -15.06
C PRO A 373 32.15 -22.56 -14.35
N PHE A 374 31.00 -22.04 -13.93
CA PHE A 374 29.89 -22.82 -13.37
C PHE A 374 29.03 -23.49 -14.44
N GLY A 375 28.91 -22.90 -15.63
CA GLY A 375 28.08 -23.42 -16.73
C GLY A 375 28.59 -24.70 -17.34
N ARG A 376 29.90 -24.92 -17.31
CA ARG A 376 30.52 -26.18 -17.80
C ARG A 376 30.10 -27.43 -17.03
N ARG A 377 29.69 -27.26 -15.77
CA ARG A 377 29.14 -28.37 -14.95
C ARG A 377 27.65 -28.66 -15.24
N LEU A 378 26.97 -27.77 -15.95
CA LEU A 378 25.55 -27.88 -16.30
C LEU A 378 25.33 -28.46 -17.71
N VAL A 379 26.36 -28.51 -18.54
CA VAL A 379 26.30 -29.14 -19.86
C VAL A 379 26.99 -30.50 -19.71
N LEU A 380 26.25 -31.59 -19.88
CA LEU A 380 26.84 -32.90 -20.05
C LEU A 380 27.65 -32.86 -21.37
N GLU A 381 28.96 -32.69 -21.29
CA GLU A 381 29.86 -33.03 -22.37
C GLU A 381 29.92 -34.57 -22.49
N SER A 382 28.87 -35.20 -22.97
CA SER A 382 28.89 -36.57 -23.43
C SER A 382 29.45 -36.59 -24.87
N GLY A 383 30.66 -36.12 -25.06
CA GLY A 383 31.47 -36.59 -26.16
C GLY A 383 31.85 -38.02 -25.86
N LEU A 384 31.09 -38.99 -26.36
CA LEU A 384 31.55 -40.37 -26.37
C LEU A 384 32.86 -40.37 -27.17
N PRO A 385 34.01 -40.70 -26.56
CA PRO A 385 35.28 -40.71 -27.33
C PRO A 385 35.18 -41.78 -28.39
N SER A 386 35.41 -41.42 -29.65
CA SER A 386 35.46 -42.36 -30.76
C SER A 386 36.51 -43.47 -30.55
N ALA A 387 37.46 -43.26 -29.64
CA ALA A 387 38.43 -44.28 -29.17
C ALA A 387 37.80 -45.45 -28.40
N GLN A 388 36.51 -45.36 -27.94
CA GLN A 388 35.79 -46.42 -27.25
C GLN A 388 34.79 -47.17 -28.17
N GLY A 389 34.89 -47.02 -29.49
CA GLY A 389 34.11 -47.81 -30.43
C GLY A 389 32.70 -47.30 -30.74
N TYR A 390 32.32 -46.10 -30.23
CA TYR A 390 31.07 -45.47 -30.59
C TYR A 390 31.28 -44.56 -31.79
N SER A 391 30.84 -44.97 -32.99
CA SER A 391 30.71 -44.09 -34.13
C SER A 391 29.26 -43.69 -34.34
N SER A 392 29.00 -42.43 -34.56
CA SER A 392 27.67 -41.90 -34.94
C SER A 392 27.39 -42.06 -36.46
N GLU A 393 28.29 -42.64 -37.20
CA GLU A 393 28.03 -43.02 -38.59
C GLU A 393 27.28 -44.34 -38.59
N PRO A 394 26.13 -44.44 -39.31
CA PRO A 394 25.52 -45.73 -39.58
C PRO A 394 26.59 -46.60 -40.24
N GLU A 395 26.77 -47.85 -39.74
CA GLU A 395 27.56 -48.85 -40.41
C GLU A 395 26.97 -48.98 -41.82
N THR A 396 27.53 -48.24 -42.77
CA THR A 396 27.27 -48.47 -44.17
C THR A 396 27.82 -49.85 -44.46
N ASP A 397 26.97 -50.72 -44.97
CA ASP A 397 27.14 -52.06 -45.42
C ASP A 397 28.49 -52.30 -46.13
N ARG A 398 29.58 -52.47 -45.41
CA ARG A 398 30.86 -52.93 -45.97
C ARG A 398 30.98 -54.46 -45.93
N HIS A 399 30.00 -55.16 -45.45
CA HIS A 399 30.04 -56.62 -45.30
C HIS A 399 29.40 -57.39 -46.46
N TRP A 400 28.94 -56.72 -47.51
CA TRP A 400 28.22 -57.37 -48.59
C TRP A 400 28.95 -57.23 -50.00
N LEU A 401 30.24 -57.06 -50.01
CA LEU A 401 30.99 -57.24 -51.23
C LEU A 401 31.47 -58.70 -51.28
N PRO A 402 30.96 -59.54 -52.19
CA PRO A 402 31.46 -60.89 -52.40
C PRO A 402 32.92 -60.87 -52.97
N PRO A 403 33.71 -61.95 -52.76
CA PRO A 403 35.09 -62.05 -53.10
C PRO A 403 35.38 -61.94 -54.63
#